data_1f727bf737e6e5079bae8c3c256f72d7
#
_entry.id   1f727bf737e6e5079bae8c3c256f72d7
#
_cell.length_a   1.000
_cell.length_b   1.000
_cell.length_c   1.000
_cell.angle_alpha   90.00
_cell.angle_beta   90.00
_cell.angle_gamma   90.00
#
_symmetry.space_group_name_H-M   'P 1'
#
loop_
_entity.id
_entity.type
_entity.pdbx_description
1 polymer ?
#
loop_
_entity_poly.entity_id
_entity_poly.type
_entity_poly.pdbx_seq_one_letter_code
_entity_poly.pdbx_strand_id
1 'polypeptide(L)'
;MFSLSKWQIKYVTAKLEKYLYFIPQTSIHRPACRAFLSGRYHEPETHQLIRKIYDCISGDLVHAGTFFGDMIPSFSDSIGPEWKLYCFEPVLESYILAKKCIETNKCNNVILSNCGVSDKINSLRIQTNGGKLGGGSSICTGGDRYITTMTIDMFEIENLACIHLDVEGHELNALKGARKTILRCNPLILIEDNNNNCKQFLHENDYINKGHIPGLKIWVKRGDKRFEKII
;
A
#
# COMPACT_ATOMS: atom_id res chain seq x y z
N MET A 1 -30.36 -26.08 7.12
CA MET A 1 -30.02 -24.78 7.73
C MET A 1 -28.53 -24.79 7.99
N PHE A 2 -27.72 -24.26 7.07
CA PHE A 2 -26.27 -24.24 7.22
C PHE A 2 -25.94 -23.11 8.20
N SER A 3 -25.48 -23.48 9.39
CA SER A 3 -24.86 -22.53 10.34
C SER A 3 -23.57 -22.01 9.70
N LEU A 4 -23.58 -20.78 9.22
CA LEU A 4 -22.37 -20.02 8.95
C LEU A 4 -21.71 -19.80 10.32
N SER A 5 -20.79 -20.71 10.70
CA SER A 5 -19.89 -20.46 11.82
C SER A 5 -19.22 -19.12 11.54
N LYS A 6 -19.48 -18.11 12.38
CA LYS A 6 -18.90 -16.78 12.28
C LYS A 6 -17.38 -16.94 12.20
N TRP A 7 -16.80 -16.68 11.06
CA TRP A 7 -15.36 -16.48 10.90
C TRP A 7 -14.98 -15.27 11.76
N GLN A 8 -14.55 -15.53 12.98
CA GLN A 8 -14.09 -14.48 13.87
C GLN A 8 -12.59 -14.30 13.63
N ILE A 9 -12.25 -13.26 12.87
CA ILE A 9 -10.84 -12.83 12.80
C ILE A 9 -10.46 -12.30 14.18
N LYS A 10 -9.52 -12.99 14.83
CA LYS A 10 -9.00 -12.55 16.12
C LYS A 10 -8.04 -11.39 15.92
N TYR A 11 -8.24 -10.32 16.64
CA TYR A 11 -7.41 -9.14 16.61
C TYR A 11 -7.16 -8.58 18.03
N VAL A 12 -6.12 -7.77 18.14
CA VAL A 12 -5.88 -6.89 19.28
C VAL A 12 -5.97 -5.44 18.79
N THR A 13 -6.27 -4.51 19.67
CA THR A 13 -6.37 -3.10 19.32
C THR A 13 -5.16 -2.33 19.76
N ALA A 14 -4.76 -1.33 18.98
CA ALA A 14 -3.78 -0.31 19.35
C ALA A 14 -4.34 1.07 19.04
N LYS A 15 -4.08 2.05 19.90
CA LYS A 15 -4.44 3.45 19.68
C LYS A 15 -3.16 4.25 19.52
N LEU A 16 -3.01 4.91 18.37
CA LEU A 16 -1.94 5.86 18.11
C LEU A 16 -2.56 7.21 17.74
N GLU A 17 -2.15 8.25 18.44
CA GLU A 17 -2.74 9.59 18.31
C GLU A 17 -4.29 9.52 18.44
N LYS A 18 -5.01 9.94 17.41
CA LYS A 18 -6.48 9.89 17.37
C LYS A 18 -7.04 8.60 16.76
N TYR A 19 -6.18 7.74 16.19
CA TYR A 19 -6.61 6.56 15.41
C TYR A 19 -6.64 5.27 16.21
N LEU A 20 -7.60 4.41 15.90
CA LEU A 20 -7.74 3.06 16.44
C LEU A 20 -7.45 2.02 15.35
N TYR A 21 -6.54 1.10 15.65
CA TYR A 21 -6.09 0.04 14.74
C TYR A 21 -6.52 -1.33 15.24
N PHE A 22 -6.73 -2.26 14.30
CA PHE A 22 -7.15 -3.64 14.55
C PHE A 22 -6.08 -4.59 14.02
N ILE A 23 -5.22 -5.08 14.90
CA ILE A 23 -4.02 -5.82 14.56
C ILE A 23 -4.33 -7.31 14.55
N PRO A 24 -4.08 -8.07 13.46
CA PRO A 24 -4.36 -9.50 13.40
C PRO A 24 -3.53 -10.24 14.47
N GLN A 25 -4.20 -11.02 15.31
CA GLN A 25 -3.55 -11.74 16.41
C GLN A 25 -2.49 -12.74 15.92
N THR A 26 -2.69 -13.30 14.75
CA THR A 26 -1.74 -14.23 14.10
C THR A 26 -0.45 -13.54 13.64
N SER A 27 -0.43 -12.21 13.55
CA SER A 27 0.69 -11.41 13.02
C SER A 27 1.36 -10.49 14.05
N ILE A 28 1.04 -10.61 15.34
CA ILE A 28 1.59 -9.76 16.41
C ILE A 28 3.13 -9.80 16.51
N HIS A 29 3.74 -10.86 15.99
CA HIS A 29 5.20 -11.04 15.93
C HIS A 29 5.87 -10.20 14.82
N ARG A 30 5.09 -9.69 13.85
CA ARG A 30 5.63 -8.89 12.74
C ARG A 30 6.08 -7.50 13.22
N PRO A 31 7.12 -6.91 12.58
CA PRO A 31 7.64 -5.59 12.97
C PRO A 31 6.57 -4.51 13.03
N ALA A 32 5.72 -4.40 11.99
CA ALA A 32 4.61 -3.45 11.94
C ALA A 32 3.68 -3.62 13.14
N CYS A 33 3.20 -4.83 13.40
CA CYS A 33 2.29 -5.09 14.52
C CYS A 33 2.93 -4.74 15.87
N ARG A 34 4.21 -5.09 16.06
CA ARG A 34 4.93 -4.77 17.32
C ARG A 34 5.14 -3.27 17.51
N ALA A 35 5.41 -2.53 16.44
CA ALA A 35 5.54 -1.08 16.51
C ALA A 35 4.24 -0.46 17.04
N PHE A 36 3.10 -0.81 16.43
CA PHE A 36 1.78 -0.30 16.85
C PHE A 36 1.41 -0.71 18.27
N LEU A 37 1.64 -1.94 18.67
CA LEU A 37 1.41 -2.41 20.05
C LEU A 37 2.31 -1.70 21.08
N SER A 38 3.45 -1.17 20.63
CA SER A 38 4.36 -0.36 21.45
C SER A 38 4.06 1.14 21.38
N GLY A 39 2.93 1.55 20.80
CA GLY A 39 2.52 2.95 20.69
C GLY A 39 3.34 3.76 19.67
N ARG A 40 3.89 3.13 18.64
CA ARG A 40 4.71 3.79 17.60
C ARG A 40 4.24 3.39 16.23
N TYR A 41 4.35 4.30 15.26
CA TYR A 41 4.17 3.96 13.86
C TYR A 41 5.26 2.99 13.38
N HIS A 42 4.90 2.10 12.49
CA HIS A 42 5.85 1.40 11.63
C HIS A 42 6.24 2.36 10.50
N GLU A 43 7.51 2.38 10.13
CA GLU A 43 8.04 3.28 9.09
C GLU A 43 7.59 4.76 9.26
N PRO A 44 7.95 5.39 10.38
CA PRO A 44 7.50 6.76 10.64
C PRO A 44 7.98 7.76 9.58
N GLU A 45 9.10 7.48 8.91
CA GLU A 45 9.64 8.28 7.81
C GLU A 45 8.71 8.26 6.59
N THR A 46 8.05 7.14 6.31
CA THR A 46 7.06 7.00 5.24
C THR A 46 5.84 7.87 5.51
N HIS A 47 5.31 7.86 6.74
CA HIS A 47 4.21 8.75 7.16
C HIS A 47 4.57 10.22 7.02
N GLN A 48 5.79 10.60 7.45
CA GLN A 48 6.28 11.98 7.36
C GLN A 48 6.49 12.42 5.91
N LEU A 49 7.01 11.53 5.06
CA LEU A 49 7.23 11.83 3.65
C LEU A 49 5.90 12.04 2.92
N ILE A 50 4.91 11.18 3.12
CA ILE A 50 3.57 11.36 2.53
C ILE A 50 2.96 12.69 2.97
N ARG A 51 3.03 13.05 4.25
CA ARG A 51 2.55 14.36 4.72
C ARG A 51 3.24 15.51 4.00
N LYS A 52 4.57 15.51 3.93
CA LYS A 52 5.34 16.55 3.21
C LYS A 52 5.00 16.63 1.72
N ILE A 53 4.76 15.50 1.08
CA ILE A 53 4.34 15.46 -0.32
C ILE A 53 3.02 16.21 -0.47
N TYR A 54 2.03 15.88 0.34
CA TYR A 54 0.68 16.45 0.23
C TYR A 54 0.53 17.86 0.83
N ASP A 55 1.51 18.33 1.60
CA ASP A 55 1.64 19.77 1.93
C ASP A 55 2.01 20.62 0.70
N CYS A 56 2.55 19.99 -0.35
CA CYS A 56 3.07 20.69 -1.54
C CYS A 56 2.28 20.40 -2.82
N ILE A 57 1.63 19.25 -2.93
CA ILE A 57 0.89 18.82 -4.11
C ILE A 57 -0.50 18.32 -3.71
N SER A 58 -1.37 18.23 -4.71
CA SER A 58 -2.73 17.69 -4.57
C SER A 58 -2.96 16.57 -5.58
N GLY A 59 -3.83 15.62 -5.24
CA GLY A 59 -4.20 14.50 -6.10
C GLY A 59 -4.43 13.22 -5.33
N ASP A 60 -4.83 12.19 -6.04
CA ASP A 60 -5.10 10.87 -5.51
C ASP A 60 -3.80 10.14 -5.12
N LEU A 61 -3.91 9.21 -4.19
CA LEU A 61 -2.83 8.32 -3.77
C LEU A 61 -3.22 6.87 -4.02
N VAL A 62 -2.33 6.11 -4.65
CA VAL A 62 -2.38 4.64 -4.66
C VAL A 62 -1.47 4.09 -3.58
N HIS A 63 -2.00 3.22 -2.72
CA HIS A 63 -1.27 2.48 -1.69
C HIS A 63 -1.57 0.99 -1.80
N ALA A 64 -0.58 0.20 -2.23
CA ALA A 64 -0.70 -1.25 -2.33
C ALA A 64 0.21 -1.95 -1.30
N GLY A 65 -0.33 -3.00 -0.67
CA GLY A 65 0.25 -3.65 0.49
C GLY A 65 -0.24 -3.04 1.80
N THR A 66 -1.57 -2.86 1.91
CA THR A 66 -2.21 -2.13 3.01
C THR A 66 -2.25 -2.87 4.33
N PHE A 67 -1.96 -4.16 4.33
CA PHE A 67 -1.98 -5.02 5.51
C PHE A 67 -3.27 -4.82 6.34
N PHE A 68 -3.18 -4.60 7.66
CA PHE A 68 -4.35 -4.32 8.50
C PHE A 68 -4.79 -2.83 8.47
N GLY A 69 -4.28 -2.05 7.54
CA GLY A 69 -4.57 -0.62 7.39
C GLY A 69 -3.71 0.28 8.26
N ASP A 70 -2.50 -0.14 8.59
CA ASP A 70 -1.57 0.58 9.46
C ASP A 70 -1.22 1.98 8.96
N MET A 71 -1.11 2.19 7.66
CA MET A 71 -0.83 3.50 7.07
C MET A 71 -2.10 4.29 6.67
N ILE A 72 -3.25 3.61 6.51
CA ILE A 72 -4.45 4.19 5.90
C ILE A 72 -4.93 5.45 6.60
N PRO A 73 -5.14 5.51 7.94
CA PRO A 73 -5.70 6.72 8.56
C PRO A 73 -4.81 7.95 8.39
N SER A 74 -3.49 7.78 8.52
CA SER A 74 -2.56 8.89 8.37
C SER A 74 -2.43 9.36 6.93
N PHE A 75 -2.47 8.44 5.96
CA PHE A 75 -2.46 8.79 4.53
C PHE A 75 -3.76 9.47 4.11
N SER A 76 -4.91 8.94 4.54
CA SER A 76 -6.23 9.52 4.31
C SER A 76 -6.31 10.97 4.79
N ASP A 77 -5.79 11.25 5.99
CA ASP A 77 -5.72 12.62 6.53
C ASP A 77 -4.73 13.51 5.74
N SER A 78 -3.59 12.95 5.34
CA SER A 78 -2.56 13.71 4.63
C SER A 78 -3.01 14.18 3.24
N ILE A 79 -3.72 13.33 2.49
CA ILE A 79 -4.21 13.72 1.15
C ILE A 79 -5.42 14.66 1.20
N GLY A 80 -6.14 14.70 2.33
CA GLY A 80 -7.35 15.49 2.50
C GLY A 80 -8.61 14.85 1.89
N PRO A 81 -9.80 15.38 2.24
CA PRO A 81 -11.08 14.77 1.87
C PRO A 81 -11.46 14.90 0.38
N GLU A 82 -10.82 15.81 -0.35
CA GLU A 82 -11.06 16.10 -1.77
C GLU A 82 -10.53 14.99 -2.68
N TRP A 83 -9.48 14.28 -2.23
CA TRP A 83 -8.75 13.28 -3.00
C TRP A 83 -9.02 11.87 -2.52
N LYS A 84 -8.80 10.88 -3.38
CA LYS A 84 -9.04 9.46 -3.08
C LYS A 84 -7.74 8.73 -2.75
N LEU A 85 -7.81 7.90 -1.72
CA LEU A 85 -6.79 6.93 -1.37
C LEU A 85 -7.23 5.55 -1.86
N TYR A 86 -6.61 5.07 -2.93
CA TYR A 86 -6.85 3.74 -3.49
C TYR A 86 -5.97 2.72 -2.80
N CYS A 87 -6.56 1.81 -2.05
CA CYS A 87 -5.90 0.81 -1.23
C CYS A 87 -6.13 -0.60 -1.76
N PHE A 88 -5.07 -1.43 -1.69
CA PHE A 88 -5.11 -2.80 -2.20
C PHE A 88 -4.53 -3.77 -1.18
N GLU A 89 -5.32 -4.77 -0.78
CA GLU A 89 -4.92 -5.83 0.15
C GLU A 89 -5.49 -7.18 -0.31
N PRO A 90 -4.64 -8.10 -0.80
CA PRO A 90 -5.12 -9.39 -1.31
C PRO A 90 -5.50 -10.39 -0.23
N VAL A 91 -4.93 -10.31 0.97
CA VAL A 91 -5.20 -11.26 2.05
C VAL A 91 -6.50 -10.88 2.75
N LEU A 92 -7.52 -11.74 2.65
CA LEU A 92 -8.88 -11.45 3.12
C LEU A 92 -8.94 -11.01 4.59
N GLU A 93 -8.19 -11.68 5.47
CA GLU A 93 -8.17 -11.34 6.90
C GLU A 93 -7.61 -9.93 7.14
N SER A 94 -6.54 -9.57 6.45
CA SER A 94 -5.94 -8.23 6.50
C SER A 94 -6.89 -7.18 5.93
N TYR A 95 -7.49 -7.48 4.77
CA TYR A 95 -8.52 -6.62 4.15
C TYR A 95 -9.69 -6.32 5.10
N ILE A 96 -10.23 -7.34 5.80
CA ILE A 96 -11.36 -7.15 6.73
C ILE A 96 -10.94 -6.24 7.89
N LEU A 97 -9.73 -6.38 8.42
CA LEU A 97 -9.23 -5.52 9.50
C LEU A 97 -8.93 -4.10 9.01
N ALA A 98 -8.37 -3.95 7.81
CA ALA A 98 -8.19 -2.65 7.16
C ALA A 98 -9.53 -1.95 6.94
N LYS A 99 -10.56 -2.67 6.45
CA LYS A 99 -11.92 -2.14 6.31
C LYS A 99 -12.48 -1.66 7.64
N LYS A 100 -12.33 -2.46 8.70
CA LYS A 100 -12.74 -2.07 10.07
C LYS A 100 -11.98 -0.83 10.55
N CYS A 101 -10.69 -0.72 10.24
CA CYS A 101 -9.87 0.45 10.56
C CYS A 101 -10.41 1.71 9.86
N ILE A 102 -10.70 1.63 8.56
CA ILE A 102 -11.30 2.70 7.75
C ILE A 102 -12.62 3.19 8.35
N GLU A 103 -13.55 2.26 8.62
CA GLU A 103 -14.88 2.56 9.15
C GLU A 103 -14.80 3.23 10.53
N THR A 104 -13.96 2.68 11.42
CA THR A 104 -13.81 3.18 12.80
C THR A 104 -13.19 4.57 12.85
N ASN A 105 -12.20 4.83 11.98
CA ASN A 105 -11.52 6.12 11.91
C ASN A 105 -12.17 7.13 10.96
N LYS A 106 -13.31 6.75 10.33
CA LYS A 106 -14.08 7.60 9.40
C LYS A 106 -13.26 8.11 8.22
N CYS A 107 -12.41 7.25 7.66
CA CYS A 107 -11.61 7.56 6.48
C CYS A 107 -12.50 7.51 5.22
N ASN A 108 -13.31 8.55 4.99
CA ASN A 108 -14.37 8.56 3.98
C ASN A 108 -13.86 8.69 2.53
N ASN A 109 -12.59 9.01 2.35
CA ASN A 109 -11.95 9.17 1.05
C ASN A 109 -11.17 7.93 0.59
N VAL A 110 -11.30 6.79 1.30
CA VAL A 110 -10.59 5.53 1.00
C VAL A 110 -11.43 4.60 0.14
N ILE A 111 -10.82 4.09 -0.91
CA ILE A 111 -11.36 3.01 -1.76
C ILE A 111 -10.48 1.78 -1.54
N LEU A 112 -10.98 0.81 -0.78
CA LEU A 112 -10.26 -0.41 -0.44
C LEU A 112 -10.72 -1.58 -1.30
N SER A 113 -9.78 -2.26 -1.98
CA SER A 113 -10.04 -3.41 -2.85
C SER A 113 -9.36 -4.67 -2.29
N ASN A 114 -10.13 -5.79 -2.22
CA ASN A 114 -9.57 -7.08 -1.83
C ASN A 114 -8.94 -7.79 -3.04
N CYS A 115 -7.83 -7.26 -3.50
CA CYS A 115 -7.04 -7.83 -4.59
C CYS A 115 -5.57 -7.40 -4.48
N GLY A 116 -4.70 -8.13 -5.14
CA GLY A 116 -3.34 -7.68 -5.42
C GLY A 116 -3.30 -6.78 -6.66
N VAL A 117 -2.26 -5.97 -6.78
CA VAL A 117 -1.99 -5.19 -8.00
C VAL A 117 -0.97 -5.92 -8.88
N SER A 118 -1.23 -5.97 -10.20
CA SER A 118 -0.39 -6.70 -11.16
C SER A 118 -0.51 -6.09 -12.56
N ASP A 119 0.19 -6.68 -13.53
CA ASP A 119 0.17 -6.30 -14.95
C ASP A 119 -1.11 -6.71 -15.69
N LYS A 120 -1.93 -7.59 -15.08
CA LYS A 120 -3.19 -8.10 -15.65
C LYS A 120 -4.12 -8.62 -14.58
N ILE A 121 -5.41 -8.78 -14.94
CA ILE A 121 -6.37 -9.52 -14.15
C ILE A 121 -6.00 -11.00 -14.20
N ASN A 122 -5.82 -11.59 -13.04
CA ASN A 122 -5.47 -13.01 -12.94
C ASN A 122 -5.85 -13.57 -11.56
N SER A 123 -5.82 -14.89 -11.44
CA SER A 123 -5.82 -15.58 -10.16
C SER A 123 -4.41 -16.11 -9.92
N LEU A 124 -3.75 -15.57 -8.91
CA LEU A 124 -2.38 -15.96 -8.55
C LEU A 124 -2.36 -16.63 -7.19
N ARG A 125 -1.35 -17.44 -6.95
CA ARG A 125 -1.11 -18.01 -5.62
C ARG A 125 -0.23 -17.08 -4.81
N ILE A 126 -0.56 -16.93 -3.54
CA ILE A 126 0.20 -16.16 -2.56
C ILE A 126 0.62 -17.09 -1.43
N GLN A 127 1.86 -16.95 -0.98
CA GLN A 127 2.32 -17.57 0.25
C GLN A 127 2.06 -16.61 1.40
N THR A 128 1.13 -16.96 2.26
CA THR A 128 0.93 -16.26 3.53
C THR A 128 1.82 -16.94 4.57
N ASN A 129 2.79 -16.26 5.11
CA ASN A 129 3.80 -16.86 6.01
C ASN A 129 3.25 -17.48 7.30
N GLY A 130 1.97 -17.87 7.35
CA GLY A 130 1.33 -18.67 8.40
C GLY A 130 1.65 -18.23 9.83
N GLY A 131 1.96 -16.95 10.05
CA GLY A 131 2.39 -16.41 11.34
C GLY A 131 3.88 -16.54 11.64
N LYS A 132 4.73 -17.02 10.75
CA LYS A 132 6.18 -17.09 10.96
C LYS A 132 6.85 -15.72 10.81
N LEU A 133 7.91 -15.50 11.58
CA LEU A 133 8.76 -14.31 11.46
C LEU A 133 9.41 -14.24 10.07
N GLY A 134 9.41 -13.07 9.48
CA GLY A 134 10.02 -12.77 8.19
C GLY A 134 9.00 -12.43 7.12
N GLY A 135 9.36 -11.60 6.18
CA GLY A 135 8.63 -11.13 5.00
C GLY A 135 7.11 -11.10 5.06
N GLY A 136 6.54 -10.34 4.20
CA GLY A 136 5.11 -10.30 4.01
C GLY A 136 4.56 -11.52 3.29
N SER A 137 3.38 -11.39 2.77
CA SER A 137 2.77 -12.40 1.92
C SER A 137 3.19 -12.15 0.48
N SER A 138 3.91 -13.09 -0.14
CA SER A 138 4.45 -12.91 -1.50
C SER A 138 3.76 -13.82 -2.53
N ILE A 139 3.63 -13.33 -3.76
CA ILE A 139 3.12 -14.11 -4.88
C ILE A 139 4.16 -15.15 -5.30
N CYS A 140 3.76 -16.42 -5.33
CA CYS A 140 4.63 -17.52 -5.74
C CYS A 140 3.84 -18.73 -6.29
N THR A 141 4.49 -19.59 -7.06
CA THR A 141 3.85 -20.77 -7.68
C THR A 141 3.36 -21.83 -6.69
N GLY A 142 3.99 -21.90 -5.51
CA GLY A 142 3.68 -22.86 -4.43
C GLY A 142 2.85 -22.29 -3.30
N GLY A 143 2.23 -21.12 -3.45
CA GLY A 143 1.50 -20.43 -2.39
C GLY A 143 0.33 -21.22 -1.82
N ASP A 144 -0.04 -20.91 -0.59
CA ASP A 144 -1.09 -21.60 0.19
C ASP A 144 -2.50 -21.08 -0.10
N ARG A 145 -2.64 -19.90 -0.74
CA ARG A 145 -3.93 -19.28 -1.07
C ARG A 145 -3.96 -18.72 -2.49
N TYR A 146 -5.17 -18.63 -3.03
CA TYR A 146 -5.44 -17.90 -4.26
C TYR A 146 -5.89 -16.48 -3.96
N ILE A 147 -5.40 -15.52 -4.74
CA ILE A 147 -5.83 -14.12 -4.74
C ILE A 147 -6.21 -13.70 -6.15
N THR A 148 -7.11 -12.75 -6.26
CA THR A 148 -7.36 -12.04 -7.52
C THR A 148 -6.38 -10.88 -7.64
N THR A 149 -5.85 -10.64 -8.84
CA THR A 149 -5.09 -9.43 -9.15
C THR A 149 -5.84 -8.54 -10.13
N MET A 150 -5.58 -7.23 -10.02
CA MET A 150 -6.11 -6.21 -10.92
C MET A 150 -5.00 -5.27 -11.36
N THR A 151 -5.23 -4.50 -12.42
CA THR A 151 -4.31 -3.44 -12.82
C THR A 151 -4.75 -2.11 -12.22
N ILE A 152 -3.80 -1.25 -11.87
CA ILE A 152 -4.11 0.12 -11.41
C ILE A 152 -4.81 0.91 -12.52
N ASP A 153 -4.44 0.65 -13.77
CA ASP A 153 -5.05 1.30 -14.96
C ASP A 153 -6.56 1.10 -15.08
N MET A 154 -7.14 0.03 -14.48
CA MET A 154 -8.59 -0.23 -14.50
C MET A 154 -9.39 0.75 -13.63
N PHE A 155 -8.75 1.44 -12.72
CA PHE A 155 -9.42 2.42 -11.84
C PHE A 155 -9.55 3.80 -12.50
N GLU A 156 -8.98 3.98 -13.70
CA GLU A 156 -9.08 5.20 -14.50
C GLU A 156 -8.79 6.50 -13.73
N ILE A 157 -7.79 6.44 -12.82
CA ILE A 157 -7.46 7.54 -11.93
C ILE A 157 -6.91 8.73 -12.71
N GLU A 158 -7.64 9.85 -12.73
CA GLU A 158 -7.31 11.02 -13.56
C GLU A 158 -6.24 11.94 -12.94
N ASN A 159 -6.19 12.03 -11.62
CA ASN A 159 -5.35 12.99 -10.90
C ASN A 159 -4.42 12.29 -9.88
N LEU A 160 -3.72 11.25 -10.31
CA LEU A 160 -2.82 10.51 -9.44
C LEU A 160 -1.56 11.32 -9.13
N ALA A 161 -1.36 11.67 -7.86
CA ALA A 161 -0.21 12.43 -7.39
C ALA A 161 0.94 11.53 -6.92
N CYS A 162 0.61 10.38 -6.31
CA CYS A 162 1.61 9.49 -5.73
C CYS A 162 1.19 8.02 -5.86
N ILE A 163 2.17 7.14 -6.08
CA ILE A 163 2.06 5.68 -5.97
C ILE A 163 3.00 5.22 -4.86
N HIS A 164 2.48 4.50 -3.88
CA HIS A 164 3.22 3.80 -2.85
C HIS A 164 3.01 2.29 -3.00
N LEU A 165 4.08 1.55 -3.30
CA LEU A 165 4.07 0.10 -3.48
C LEU A 165 4.99 -0.57 -2.46
N ASP A 166 4.40 -1.44 -1.65
CA ASP A 166 5.04 -2.39 -0.77
C ASP A 166 4.30 -3.74 -0.94
N VAL A 167 4.63 -4.45 -2.03
CA VAL A 167 3.90 -5.65 -2.47
C VAL A 167 4.79 -6.90 -2.54
N GLU A 168 5.85 -6.88 -1.73
CA GLU A 168 6.68 -8.03 -1.40
C GLU A 168 7.26 -8.74 -2.64
N GLY A 169 7.87 -7.94 -3.53
CA GLY A 169 8.58 -8.40 -4.72
C GLY A 169 7.73 -8.43 -6.00
N HIS A 170 6.49 -7.91 -5.96
CA HIS A 170 5.61 -7.84 -7.14
C HIS A 170 5.50 -6.43 -7.75
N GLU A 171 6.36 -5.50 -7.32
CA GLU A 171 6.34 -4.07 -7.65
C GLU A 171 6.44 -3.83 -9.15
N LEU A 172 7.31 -4.56 -9.85
CA LEU A 172 7.47 -4.41 -11.31
C LEU A 172 6.16 -4.73 -12.07
N ASN A 173 5.45 -5.79 -11.66
CA ASN A 173 4.19 -6.13 -12.28
C ASN A 173 3.10 -5.12 -11.94
N ALA A 174 3.09 -4.60 -10.71
CA ALA A 174 2.18 -3.51 -10.30
C ALA A 174 2.43 -2.25 -11.14
N LEU A 175 3.69 -1.84 -11.35
CA LEU A 175 4.06 -0.71 -12.21
C LEU A 175 3.65 -0.92 -13.67
N LYS A 176 3.83 -2.13 -14.21
CA LYS A 176 3.36 -2.46 -15.58
C LYS A 176 1.85 -2.31 -15.72
N GLY A 177 1.10 -2.72 -14.68
CA GLY A 177 -0.35 -2.56 -14.62
C GLY A 177 -0.84 -1.13 -14.34
N ALA A 178 0.08 -0.22 -14.01
CA ALA A 178 -0.20 1.20 -13.83
C ALA A 178 0.31 2.07 -14.98
N ARG A 179 0.85 1.46 -16.06
CA ARG A 179 1.61 2.18 -17.07
C ARG A 179 0.84 3.33 -17.72
N LYS A 180 -0.43 3.14 -18.08
CA LYS A 180 -1.25 4.19 -18.68
C LYS A 180 -1.46 5.35 -17.70
N THR A 181 -1.76 5.03 -16.46
CA THR A 181 -1.95 6.02 -15.39
C THR A 181 -0.64 6.76 -15.08
N ILE A 182 0.50 6.05 -15.03
CA ILE A 182 1.84 6.65 -14.84
C ILE A 182 2.15 7.64 -15.98
N LEU A 183 1.89 7.27 -17.23
CA LEU A 183 2.15 8.14 -18.38
C LEU A 183 1.23 9.35 -18.43
N ARG A 184 -0.02 9.22 -17.97
CA ARG A 184 -1.00 10.30 -17.92
C ARG A 184 -0.72 11.29 -16.79
N CYS A 185 -0.49 10.80 -15.58
CA CYS A 185 -0.45 11.62 -14.36
C CYS A 185 0.96 12.02 -13.94
N ASN A 186 2.01 11.29 -14.37
CA ASN A 186 3.39 11.46 -13.91
C ASN A 186 3.49 11.51 -12.37
N PRO A 187 2.94 10.52 -11.62
CA PRO A 187 2.95 10.55 -10.17
C PRO A 187 4.37 10.45 -9.60
N LEU A 188 4.58 10.89 -8.37
CA LEU A 188 5.72 10.46 -7.58
C LEU A 188 5.58 8.98 -7.27
N ILE A 189 6.65 8.20 -7.34
CA ILE A 189 6.62 6.75 -7.11
C ILE A 189 7.54 6.40 -5.93
N LEU A 190 6.94 5.81 -4.91
CA LEU A 190 7.59 5.28 -3.72
C LEU A 190 7.49 3.76 -3.76
N ILE A 191 8.60 3.05 -3.78
CA ILE A 191 8.61 1.58 -3.91
C ILE A 191 9.61 0.91 -3.00
N GLU A 192 9.20 -0.23 -2.40
CA GLU A 192 10.09 -1.18 -1.78
C GLU A 192 10.68 -2.13 -2.83
N ASP A 193 11.75 -1.71 -3.50
CA ASP A 193 12.40 -2.49 -4.57
C ASP A 193 13.84 -2.90 -4.16
N ASN A 194 13.91 -3.92 -3.32
CA ASN A 194 15.17 -4.40 -2.74
C ASN A 194 16.12 -5.00 -3.80
N ASN A 195 15.59 -5.51 -4.90
CA ASN A 195 16.35 -6.19 -5.96
C ASN A 195 16.64 -5.31 -7.19
N ASN A 196 16.24 -4.05 -7.18
CA ASN A 196 16.33 -3.12 -8.33
C ASN A 196 15.60 -3.60 -9.60
N ASN A 197 14.58 -4.44 -9.47
CA ASN A 197 13.84 -5.00 -10.60
C ASN A 197 13.02 -3.93 -11.35
N CYS A 198 12.63 -2.86 -10.67
CA CYS A 198 11.83 -1.78 -11.24
C CYS A 198 12.63 -0.73 -12.00
N LYS A 199 13.97 -0.70 -11.80
CA LYS A 199 14.85 0.35 -12.32
C LYS A 199 14.75 0.54 -13.83
N GLN A 200 14.80 -0.54 -14.60
CA GLN A 200 14.73 -0.46 -16.05
C GLN A 200 13.40 0.11 -16.51
N PHE A 201 12.28 -0.42 -16.01
CA PHE A 201 10.94 0.07 -16.32
C PHE A 201 10.78 1.55 -16.02
N LEU A 202 11.27 2.01 -14.87
CA LEU A 202 11.18 3.41 -14.47
C LEU A 202 12.02 4.32 -15.37
N HIS A 203 13.24 3.93 -15.73
CA HIS A 203 14.06 4.67 -16.69
C HIS A 203 13.43 4.74 -18.09
N GLU A 204 12.87 3.64 -18.60
CA GLU A 204 12.15 3.60 -19.88
C GLU A 204 10.91 4.50 -19.91
N ASN A 205 10.32 4.78 -18.74
CA ASN A 205 9.23 5.72 -18.57
C ASN A 205 9.69 7.10 -18.10
N ASP A 206 11.00 7.40 -18.24
CA ASP A 206 11.64 8.69 -17.98
C ASP A 206 11.53 9.16 -16.52
N TYR A 207 11.65 8.19 -15.57
CA TYR A 207 11.79 8.46 -14.15
C TYR A 207 13.26 8.41 -13.72
N ILE A 208 13.61 9.24 -12.75
CA ILE A 208 14.94 9.27 -12.12
C ILE A 208 14.80 8.99 -10.63
N ASN A 209 15.75 8.25 -10.09
CA ASN A 209 15.83 8.03 -8.65
C ASN A 209 16.35 9.30 -7.97
N LYS A 210 15.65 9.78 -6.95
CA LYS A 210 15.97 10.98 -6.17
C LYS A 210 16.47 10.65 -4.75
N GLY A 211 16.68 9.39 -4.47
CA GLY A 211 17.13 8.92 -3.16
C GLY A 211 16.24 7.86 -2.57
N HIS A 212 16.32 7.71 -1.27
CA HIS A 212 15.54 6.73 -0.52
C HIS A 212 15.32 7.20 0.92
N ILE A 213 14.30 6.67 1.54
CA ILE A 213 14.11 6.59 2.99
C ILE A 213 14.21 5.12 3.41
N PRO A 214 14.28 4.78 4.69
CA PRO A 214 14.26 3.39 5.12
C PRO A 214 13.08 2.62 4.48
N GLY A 215 13.39 1.51 3.79
CA GLY A 215 12.40 0.67 3.10
C GLY A 215 11.98 1.16 1.70
N LEU A 216 12.06 2.44 1.34
CA LEU A 216 11.48 2.96 0.11
C LEU A 216 12.47 3.73 -0.76
N LYS A 217 12.48 3.45 -2.06
CA LYS A 217 13.13 4.26 -3.11
C LYS A 217 12.15 5.30 -3.65
N ILE A 218 12.67 6.49 -3.93
CA ILE A 218 11.89 7.65 -4.38
C ILE A 218 12.22 7.91 -5.85
N TRP A 219 11.17 7.86 -6.70
CA TRP A 219 11.30 8.07 -8.14
C TRP A 219 10.41 9.20 -8.59
N VAL A 220 10.97 10.09 -9.41
CA VAL A 220 10.32 11.31 -9.92
C VAL A 220 10.47 11.36 -11.43
N LYS A 221 9.46 11.81 -12.13
CA LYS A 221 9.53 12.08 -13.57
C LYS A 221 10.63 13.08 -13.86
N ARG A 222 11.49 12.81 -14.84
CA ARG A 222 12.58 13.72 -15.23
C ARG A 222 12.03 15.13 -15.56
N GLY A 223 12.63 16.14 -14.97
CA GLY A 223 12.23 17.53 -15.16
C GLY A 223 10.98 17.96 -14.40
N ASP A 224 10.37 17.11 -13.62
CA ASP A 224 9.24 17.47 -12.78
C ASP A 224 9.70 18.28 -11.57
N LYS A 225 9.28 19.54 -11.51
CA LYS A 225 9.67 20.49 -10.45
C LYS A 225 8.76 20.46 -9.22
N ARG A 226 7.63 19.76 -9.29
CA ARG A 226 6.66 19.69 -8.18
C ARG A 226 7.32 19.18 -6.88
N PHE A 227 8.33 18.34 -7.01
CA PHE A 227 8.97 17.65 -5.89
C PHE A 227 10.34 18.21 -5.49
N GLU A 228 10.84 19.25 -6.14
CA GLU A 228 12.17 19.84 -5.85
C GLU A 228 12.32 20.36 -4.40
N LYS A 229 11.21 20.72 -3.75
CA LYS A 229 11.21 21.20 -2.37
C LYS A 229 11.01 20.11 -1.33
N ILE A 230 10.73 18.89 -1.78
CA ILE A 230 10.34 17.76 -0.91
C ILE A 230 11.49 16.77 -0.77
N ILE A 231 12.26 16.60 -1.87
CA ILE A 231 13.27 15.56 -2.07
C ILE A 231 14.60 16.18 -2.45
#